data_7a8018b54c61fce472b34baad5eb27f9
#
_entry.id   7a8018b54c61fce472b34baad5eb27f9
#
_cell.length_a   1.000
_cell.length_b   1.000
_cell.length_c   1.000
_cell.angle_alpha   90.00
_cell.angle_beta   90.00
_cell.angle_gamma   90.00
#
_symmetry.space_group_name_H-M   'P 1'
#
loop_
_entity.id
_entity.type
_entity.pdbx_description
1 polymer ?
#
loop_
_entity_poly.entity_id
_entity_poly.type
_entity_poly.pdbx_seq_one_letter_code
_entity_poly.pdbx_strand_id
1 'polypeptide(L)'
;VSLPSDTLNMETMQYENYAPFPTLYLLHGIFGDQNDWLHGTRIQRWANEHHLCVIMPSGENMFYVDNPYNHNLYGQFIGQELVEITRQMFPLSLKKEETFIAGLSMGGYGAIVNGLKYHDTFGYVAGLSSALMLEDWLNCNTPLIKVPDVRKYYESIFGDLSKLKG
;
A
#
# COMPACT_ATOMS: atom_id res chain seq x y z
N VAL A 1 3.34 4.25 -10.93
CA VAL A 1 2.18 3.56 -11.51
C VAL A 1 2.66 2.64 -12.63
N SER A 2 2.17 1.41 -12.65
CA SER A 2 2.34 0.46 -13.76
C SER A 2 0.95 0.17 -14.34
N LEU A 3 0.70 0.64 -15.55
CA LEU A 3 -0.50 0.30 -16.32
C LEU A 3 -0.19 -0.89 -17.23
N PRO A 4 -1.13 -1.81 -17.42
CA PRO A 4 -1.00 -2.85 -18.44
C PRO A 4 -0.89 -2.23 -19.82
N SER A 5 -0.04 -2.80 -20.66
CA SER A 5 0.02 -2.41 -22.07
C SER A 5 -1.08 -3.13 -22.86
N ASP A 6 -1.57 -2.48 -23.91
CA ASP A 6 -2.45 -3.13 -24.88
C ASP A 6 -1.76 -4.35 -25.47
N THR A 7 -2.49 -5.45 -25.57
CA THR A 7 -1.99 -6.70 -26.14
C THR A 7 -2.49 -6.86 -27.57
N LEU A 8 -1.56 -7.08 -28.50
CA LEU A 8 -1.93 -7.43 -29.87
C LEU A 8 -2.37 -8.90 -29.91
N ASN A 9 -3.62 -9.14 -30.24
CA ASN A 9 -4.11 -10.47 -30.54
C ASN A 9 -3.56 -10.90 -31.91
N MET A 10 -2.67 -11.89 -31.91
CA MET A 10 -1.99 -12.34 -33.14
C MET A 10 -2.92 -13.06 -34.13
N GLU A 11 -4.06 -13.57 -33.69
CA GLU A 11 -5.04 -14.23 -34.54
C GLU A 11 -5.94 -13.22 -35.27
N THR A 12 -6.37 -12.19 -34.53
CA THR A 12 -7.29 -11.16 -35.09
C THR A 12 -6.55 -9.93 -35.60
N MET A 13 -5.25 -9.78 -35.29
CA MET A 13 -4.42 -8.62 -35.58
C MET A 13 -5.02 -7.31 -35.03
N GLN A 14 -5.77 -7.40 -33.95
CA GLN A 14 -6.38 -6.25 -33.24
C GLN A 14 -5.78 -6.08 -31.87
N TYR A 15 -5.69 -4.83 -31.41
CA TYR A 15 -5.34 -4.53 -30.04
C TYR A 15 -6.54 -4.76 -29.11
N GLU A 16 -6.32 -5.52 -28.06
CA GLU A 16 -7.30 -5.76 -27.03
C GLU A 16 -7.12 -4.72 -25.89
N ASN A 17 -8.20 -4.02 -25.58
CA ASN A 17 -8.25 -3.07 -24.49
C ASN A 17 -9.03 -3.68 -23.32
N TYR A 18 -8.35 -3.86 -22.20
CA TYR A 18 -8.92 -4.48 -20.99
C TYR A 18 -9.41 -3.47 -19.93
N ALA A 19 -9.41 -2.17 -20.27
CA ALA A 19 -9.93 -1.15 -19.36
C ALA A 19 -11.47 -1.29 -19.17
N PRO A 20 -12.01 -0.96 -17.99
CA PRO A 20 -11.31 -0.43 -16.82
C PRO A 20 -10.52 -1.51 -16.07
N PHE A 21 -9.31 -1.18 -15.66
CA PHE A 21 -8.38 -2.13 -15.05
C PHE A 21 -8.69 -2.37 -13.56
N PRO A 22 -8.69 -3.64 -13.10
CA PRO A 22 -8.52 -3.94 -11.68
C PRO A 22 -7.25 -3.29 -11.15
N THR A 23 -7.24 -2.86 -9.90
CA THR A 23 -6.15 -2.04 -9.37
C THR A 23 -5.62 -2.57 -8.05
N LEU A 24 -4.30 -2.73 -7.98
CA LEU A 24 -3.57 -3.07 -6.76
C LEU A 24 -2.81 -1.85 -6.23
N TYR A 25 -3.12 -1.42 -5.02
CA TYR A 25 -2.33 -0.48 -4.23
C TYR A 25 -1.30 -1.26 -3.44
N LEU A 26 -0.01 -1.11 -3.81
CA LEU A 26 1.07 -1.97 -3.33
C LEU A 26 2.09 -1.16 -2.51
N LEU A 27 2.11 -1.41 -1.20
CA LEU A 27 2.83 -0.62 -0.20
C LEU A 27 4.22 -1.21 0.07
N HIS A 28 5.26 -0.34 0.09
CA HIS A 28 6.63 -0.74 0.37
C HIS A 28 6.90 -0.96 1.87
N GLY A 29 8.01 -1.62 2.20
CA GLY A 29 8.49 -1.82 3.55
C GLY A 29 9.21 -0.60 4.12
N ILE A 30 9.61 -0.68 5.40
CA ILE A 30 10.40 0.38 6.05
C ILE A 30 11.73 0.57 5.33
N PHE A 31 12.20 1.82 5.24
CA PHE A 31 13.39 2.27 4.50
C PHE A 31 13.33 2.11 2.98
N GLY A 32 12.21 1.64 2.44
CA GLY A 32 11.94 1.59 1.03
C GLY A 32 11.25 2.83 0.47
N ASP A 33 10.94 2.78 -0.82
CA ASP A 33 10.21 3.82 -1.53
C ASP A 33 9.26 3.24 -2.61
N GLN A 34 8.64 4.11 -3.38
CA GLN A 34 7.71 3.75 -4.47
C GLN A 34 8.35 2.92 -5.59
N ASN A 35 9.67 2.79 -5.63
CA ASN A 35 10.39 2.07 -6.68
C ASN A 35 10.78 0.64 -6.28
N ASP A 36 10.74 0.31 -4.99
CA ASP A 36 11.23 -0.98 -4.45
C ASP A 36 10.59 -2.17 -5.16
N TRP A 37 9.27 -2.15 -5.31
CA TRP A 37 8.56 -3.22 -5.99
C TRP A 37 8.90 -3.34 -7.46
N LEU A 38 9.11 -2.18 -8.12
CA LEU A 38 9.44 -2.14 -9.54
C LEU A 38 10.86 -2.67 -9.81
N HIS A 39 11.82 -2.28 -8.99
CA HIS A 39 13.23 -2.66 -9.18
C HIS A 39 13.58 -4.01 -8.53
N GLY A 40 12.91 -4.36 -7.43
CA GLY A 40 13.20 -5.56 -6.66
C GLY A 40 12.44 -6.81 -7.10
N THR A 41 11.43 -6.67 -7.97
CA THR A 41 10.54 -7.77 -8.34
C THR A 41 10.18 -7.77 -9.82
N ARG A 42 9.37 -8.73 -10.24
CA ARG A 42 8.79 -8.80 -11.59
C ARG A 42 7.36 -8.23 -11.63
N ILE A 43 7.02 -7.30 -10.74
CA ILE A 43 5.66 -6.79 -10.58
C ILE A 43 5.08 -6.25 -11.89
N GLN A 44 5.86 -5.55 -12.68
CA GLN A 44 5.41 -5.01 -13.97
C GLN A 44 5.02 -6.12 -14.96
N ARG A 45 5.80 -7.19 -15.01
CA ARG A 45 5.48 -8.33 -15.87
C ARG A 45 4.20 -9.03 -15.40
N TRP A 46 4.10 -9.31 -14.10
CA TRP A 46 2.90 -9.96 -13.54
C TRP A 46 1.66 -9.09 -13.70
N ALA A 47 1.79 -7.77 -13.53
CA ALA A 47 0.70 -6.83 -13.75
C ALA A 47 0.20 -6.88 -15.21
N ASN A 48 1.10 -6.91 -16.18
CA ASN A 48 0.74 -7.06 -17.59
C ASN A 48 0.04 -8.40 -17.88
N GLU A 49 0.60 -9.52 -17.38
CA GLU A 49 0.05 -10.86 -17.58
C GLU A 49 -1.37 -11.01 -17.01
N HIS A 50 -1.74 -10.20 -16.01
CA HIS A 50 -3.06 -10.23 -15.35
C HIS A 50 -3.93 -9.01 -15.66
N HIS A 51 -3.53 -8.16 -16.61
CA HIS A 51 -4.23 -6.91 -16.94
C HIS A 51 -4.55 -6.06 -15.70
N LEU A 52 -3.62 -5.99 -14.76
CA LEU A 52 -3.74 -5.35 -13.46
C LEU A 52 -2.99 -4.02 -13.45
N CYS A 53 -3.65 -2.93 -13.08
CA CYS A 53 -2.96 -1.68 -12.77
C CYS A 53 -2.33 -1.80 -11.37
N VAL A 54 -1.06 -1.39 -11.22
CA VAL A 54 -0.38 -1.36 -9.91
C VAL A 54 0.02 0.06 -9.56
N ILE A 55 -0.48 0.54 -8.44
CA ILE A 55 -0.19 1.85 -7.84
C ILE A 55 0.77 1.63 -6.67
N MET A 56 1.95 2.20 -6.75
CA MET A 56 3.01 2.07 -5.74
C MET A 56 3.29 3.46 -5.16
N PRO A 57 2.65 3.84 -4.05
CA PRO A 57 2.91 5.12 -3.39
C PRO A 57 4.18 5.07 -2.55
N SER A 58 4.77 6.24 -2.26
CA SER A 58 5.68 6.38 -1.15
C SER A 58 4.90 6.63 0.14
N GLY A 59 5.24 5.92 1.20
CA GLY A 59 4.68 6.07 2.54
C GLY A 59 5.73 6.52 3.54
N GLU A 60 6.92 6.89 3.06
CA GLU A 60 8.08 7.17 3.90
C GLU A 60 8.27 6.05 4.93
N ASN A 61 8.48 6.39 6.21
CA ASN A 61 8.56 5.40 7.29
C ASN A 61 7.40 5.57 8.29
N MET A 62 6.22 5.99 7.81
CA MET A 62 5.08 6.40 8.63
C MET A 62 4.01 5.31 8.81
N PHE A 63 4.33 4.05 8.50
CA PHE A 63 3.44 2.89 8.69
C PHE A 63 2.06 3.02 8.04
N TYR A 64 1.87 4.02 7.18
CA TYR A 64 0.59 4.29 6.47
C TYR A 64 -0.58 4.53 7.43
N VAL A 65 -0.30 5.14 8.58
CA VAL A 65 -1.31 5.50 9.58
C VAL A 65 -1.50 7.01 9.70
N ASP A 66 -2.62 7.41 10.29
CA ASP A 66 -2.91 8.81 10.56
C ASP A 66 -2.41 9.20 11.94
N ASN A 67 -1.63 10.28 12.00
CA ASN A 67 -1.29 10.96 13.23
C ASN A 67 -1.69 12.44 13.13
N PRO A 68 -2.86 12.81 13.68
CA PRO A 68 -3.37 14.18 13.56
C PRO A 68 -2.54 15.21 14.34
N TYR A 69 -1.72 14.78 15.29
CA TYR A 69 -0.90 15.70 16.09
C TYR A 69 0.27 16.30 15.29
N ASN A 70 0.75 15.62 14.27
CA ASN A 70 1.81 16.09 13.40
C ASN A 70 1.35 16.27 11.94
N HIS A 71 0.03 16.19 11.69
CA HIS A 71 -0.60 16.30 10.37
C HIS A 71 -0.17 15.23 9.36
N ASN A 72 0.36 14.11 9.81
CA ASN A 72 0.67 12.96 8.95
C ASN A 72 -0.59 12.12 8.79
N LEU A 73 -1.28 12.27 7.67
CA LEU A 73 -2.54 11.58 7.38
C LEU A 73 -2.35 10.52 6.29
N TYR A 74 -1.33 9.66 6.45
CA TYR A 74 -0.99 8.63 5.46
C TYR A 74 -2.09 7.58 5.27
N GLY A 75 -2.84 7.26 6.31
CA GLY A 75 -3.98 6.36 6.20
C GLY A 75 -5.10 6.94 5.34
N GLN A 76 -5.44 8.22 5.55
CA GLN A 76 -6.41 8.92 4.72
C GLN A 76 -5.92 9.04 3.28
N PHE A 77 -4.64 9.39 3.09
CA PHE A 77 -4.04 9.46 1.76
C PHE A 77 -4.18 8.13 1.00
N ILE A 78 -3.76 7.02 1.60
CA ILE A 78 -3.80 5.70 0.96
C ILE A 78 -5.22 5.19 0.74
N GLY A 79 -6.09 5.33 1.75
CA GLY A 79 -7.42 4.73 1.72
C GLY A 79 -8.46 5.52 0.94
N GLN A 80 -8.23 6.80 0.72
CA GLN A 80 -9.19 7.70 0.12
C GLN A 80 -8.59 8.55 -1.00
N GLU A 81 -7.70 9.49 -0.68
CA GLU A 81 -7.23 10.50 -1.65
C GLU A 81 -6.49 9.88 -2.85
N LEU A 82 -5.59 8.94 -2.60
CA LEU A 82 -4.84 8.25 -3.65
C LEU A 82 -5.78 7.46 -4.58
N VAL A 83 -6.79 6.81 -4.01
CA VAL A 83 -7.79 6.06 -4.79
C VAL A 83 -8.60 7.00 -5.67
N GLU A 84 -9.08 8.11 -5.12
CA GLU A 84 -9.85 9.11 -5.86
C GLU A 84 -9.04 9.72 -7.00
N ILE A 85 -7.82 10.17 -6.73
CA ILE A 85 -6.93 10.80 -7.72
C ILE A 85 -6.58 9.81 -8.83
N THR A 86 -6.19 8.59 -8.48
CA THR A 86 -5.76 7.61 -9.50
C THR A 86 -6.92 7.16 -10.38
N ARG A 87 -8.13 7.06 -9.85
CA ARG A 87 -9.34 6.79 -10.63
C ARG A 87 -9.73 7.93 -11.58
N GLN A 88 -9.35 9.18 -11.26
CA GLN A 88 -9.53 10.31 -12.17
C GLN A 88 -8.47 10.37 -13.27
N MET A 89 -7.25 9.92 -12.96
CA MET A 89 -6.10 10.00 -13.89
C MET A 89 -6.04 8.81 -14.86
N PHE A 90 -6.52 7.64 -14.46
CA PHE A 90 -6.35 6.40 -15.21
C PHE A 90 -7.68 5.65 -15.34
N PRO A 91 -7.85 4.81 -16.37
CA PRO A 91 -9.07 4.04 -16.60
C PRO A 91 -9.14 2.84 -15.64
N LEU A 92 -9.31 3.12 -14.35
CA LEU A 92 -9.37 2.11 -13.30
C LEU A 92 -10.81 1.71 -12.98
N SER A 93 -10.99 0.46 -12.58
CA SER A 93 -12.28 -0.02 -12.11
C SER A 93 -12.72 0.72 -10.84
N LEU A 94 -14.02 1.01 -10.78
CA LEU A 94 -14.67 1.60 -9.60
C LEU A 94 -15.23 0.55 -8.65
N LYS A 95 -15.18 -0.74 -9.05
CA LYS A 95 -15.72 -1.82 -8.24
C LYS A 95 -14.79 -2.16 -7.10
N LYS A 96 -15.37 -2.36 -5.92
CA LYS A 96 -14.67 -2.79 -4.72
C LYS A 96 -13.94 -4.13 -4.95
N GLU A 97 -14.59 -5.07 -5.60
CA GLU A 97 -14.10 -6.42 -5.88
C GLU A 97 -12.89 -6.43 -6.83
N GLU A 98 -12.65 -5.32 -7.51
CA GLU A 98 -11.53 -5.11 -8.43
C GLU A 98 -10.51 -4.09 -7.87
N THR A 99 -10.61 -3.76 -6.58
CA THR A 99 -9.71 -2.82 -5.88
C THR A 99 -9.03 -3.53 -4.73
N PHE A 100 -7.70 -3.68 -4.84
CA PHE A 100 -6.89 -4.48 -3.93
C PHE A 100 -5.86 -3.62 -3.21
N ILE A 101 -5.51 -3.99 -1.97
CA ILE A 101 -4.40 -3.40 -1.24
C ILE A 101 -3.50 -4.49 -0.70
N ALA A 102 -2.19 -4.35 -0.91
CA ALA A 102 -1.20 -5.28 -0.37
C ALA A 102 0.08 -4.54 0.02
N GLY A 103 0.94 -5.19 0.79
CA GLY A 103 2.22 -4.60 1.16
C GLY A 103 3.13 -5.55 1.93
N LEU A 104 4.39 -5.17 2.03
CA LEU A 104 5.44 -5.92 2.72
C LEU A 104 5.83 -5.26 4.03
N SER A 105 5.97 -6.02 5.12
CA SER A 105 6.48 -5.55 6.41
C SER A 105 5.67 -4.36 6.95
N MET A 106 6.25 -3.16 7.02
CA MET A 106 5.56 -1.90 7.30
C MET A 106 4.36 -1.68 6.35
N GLY A 107 4.56 -1.93 5.05
CA GLY A 107 3.47 -1.85 4.06
C GLY A 107 2.41 -2.93 4.26
N GLY A 108 2.79 -4.11 4.75
CA GLY A 108 1.86 -5.17 5.12
C GLY A 108 0.97 -4.77 6.30
N TYR A 109 1.56 -4.11 7.32
CA TYR A 109 0.79 -3.48 8.40
C TYR A 109 -0.18 -2.44 7.84
N GLY A 110 0.33 -1.50 7.02
CA GLY A 110 -0.48 -0.46 6.41
C GLY A 110 -1.61 -1.00 5.53
N ALA A 111 -1.34 -2.06 4.76
CA ALA A 111 -2.35 -2.72 3.93
C ALA A 111 -3.49 -3.31 4.77
N ILE A 112 -3.16 -4.00 5.86
CA ILE A 112 -4.18 -4.59 6.77
C ILE A 112 -5.00 -3.49 7.43
N VAL A 113 -4.36 -2.48 8.04
CA VAL A 113 -5.05 -1.40 8.76
C VAL A 113 -5.96 -0.61 7.82
N ASN A 114 -5.43 -0.19 6.67
CA ASN A 114 -6.22 0.60 5.72
C ASN A 114 -7.28 -0.25 5.00
N GLY A 115 -6.98 -1.50 4.68
CA GLY A 115 -7.96 -2.41 4.09
C GLY A 115 -9.17 -2.66 5.00
N LEU A 116 -8.95 -2.77 6.31
CA LEU A 116 -10.02 -2.89 7.30
C LEU A 116 -10.75 -1.56 7.51
N LYS A 117 -10.02 -0.44 7.63
CA LYS A 117 -10.60 0.89 7.84
C LYS A 117 -11.44 1.34 6.64
N TYR A 118 -10.94 1.12 5.44
CA TYR A 118 -11.60 1.50 4.17
C TYR A 118 -12.18 0.28 3.45
N HIS A 119 -12.82 -0.60 4.19
CA HIS A 119 -13.40 -1.85 3.70
C HIS A 119 -14.47 -1.68 2.60
N ASP A 120 -15.04 -0.49 2.45
CA ASP A 120 -15.94 -0.15 1.33
C ASP A 120 -15.19 0.16 0.03
N THR A 121 -13.90 0.47 0.12
CA THR A 121 -13.04 0.76 -1.03
C THR A 121 -12.29 -0.50 -1.50
N PHE A 122 -11.70 -1.23 -0.56
CA PHE A 122 -10.87 -2.39 -0.87
C PHE A 122 -11.65 -3.70 -0.70
N GLY A 123 -11.73 -4.50 -1.78
CA GLY A 123 -12.37 -5.81 -1.75
C GLY A 123 -11.45 -6.90 -1.20
N TYR A 124 -10.15 -6.77 -1.43
CA TYR A 124 -9.16 -7.76 -0.98
C TYR A 124 -7.95 -7.09 -0.36
N VAL A 125 -7.43 -7.71 0.68
CA VAL A 125 -6.29 -7.23 1.46
C VAL A 125 -5.27 -8.35 1.60
N ALA A 126 -3.98 -8.05 1.37
CA ALA A 126 -2.90 -8.99 1.60
C ALA A 126 -1.72 -8.34 2.34
N GLY A 127 -1.30 -8.95 3.43
CA GLY A 127 -0.11 -8.55 4.17
C GLY A 127 0.99 -9.59 4.04
N LEU A 128 2.15 -9.17 3.52
CA LEU A 128 3.33 -10.00 3.34
C LEU A 128 4.30 -9.73 4.50
N SER A 129 4.55 -10.72 5.35
CA SER A 129 5.40 -10.55 6.54
C SER A 129 5.10 -9.27 7.31
N SER A 130 3.81 -9.02 7.55
CA SER A 130 3.31 -7.77 8.13
C SER A 130 3.88 -7.51 9.51
N ALA A 131 4.28 -6.25 9.77
CA ALA A 131 4.84 -5.81 11.04
C ALA A 131 3.74 -5.64 12.12
N LEU A 132 3.10 -6.74 12.52
CA LEU A 132 2.01 -6.78 13.52
C LEU A 132 2.54 -6.99 14.95
N MET A 133 3.66 -6.36 15.29
CA MET A 133 4.40 -6.59 16.54
C MET A 133 4.17 -5.46 17.55
N LEU A 134 2.90 -5.13 17.81
CA LEU A 134 2.54 -3.98 18.63
C LEU A 134 3.12 -4.04 20.07
N GLU A 135 3.11 -5.21 20.71
CA GLU A 135 3.66 -5.39 22.05
C GLU A 135 5.18 -5.19 22.08
N ASP A 136 5.89 -5.67 21.07
CA ASP A 136 7.34 -5.48 20.96
C ASP A 136 7.68 -4.00 20.74
N TRP A 137 6.86 -3.26 20.00
CA TRP A 137 7.03 -1.82 19.84
C TRP A 137 6.83 -1.06 21.15
N LEU A 138 5.83 -1.45 21.94
CA LEU A 138 5.57 -0.86 23.26
C LEU A 138 6.75 -1.08 24.22
N ASN A 139 7.40 -2.24 24.12
CA ASN A 139 8.55 -2.60 24.96
C ASN A 139 9.88 -2.04 24.42
N CYS A 140 9.90 -1.43 23.24
CA CYS A 140 11.07 -0.79 22.61
C CYS A 140 12.30 -1.71 22.49
N ASN A 141 12.09 -3.02 22.42
CA ASN A 141 13.17 -4.03 22.36
C ASN A 141 13.48 -4.50 20.95
N THR A 142 12.98 -3.82 19.90
CA THR A 142 13.13 -4.27 18.53
C THR A 142 14.49 -3.88 17.96
N PRO A 143 15.39 -4.84 17.67
CA PRO A 143 16.73 -4.55 17.13
C PRO A 143 16.72 -4.09 15.67
N LEU A 144 15.55 -4.07 15.02
CA LEU A 144 15.41 -3.78 13.58
C LEU A 144 15.61 -2.31 13.21
N ILE A 145 15.40 -1.38 14.16
CA ILE A 145 15.47 0.06 13.89
C ILE A 145 16.58 0.67 14.73
N LYS A 146 17.67 1.08 14.06
CA LYS A 146 18.79 1.79 14.69
C LYS A 146 18.52 3.29 14.74
N VAL A 147 17.64 3.71 15.63
CA VAL A 147 17.38 5.12 15.93
C VAL A 147 17.79 5.41 17.39
N PRO A 148 18.21 6.65 17.70
CA PRO A 148 18.69 7.00 19.06
C PRO A 148 17.65 6.76 20.17
N ASP A 149 16.35 6.92 19.84
CA ASP A 149 15.25 6.73 20.78
C ASP A 149 14.08 6.06 20.01
N VAL A 150 14.03 4.74 20.10
CA VAL A 150 13.02 3.90 19.40
C VAL A 150 11.61 4.25 19.87
N ARG A 151 11.42 4.56 21.16
CA ARG A 151 10.11 4.91 21.70
C ARG A 151 9.58 6.19 21.07
N LYS A 152 10.40 7.26 21.05
CA LYS A 152 10.03 8.52 20.41
C LYS A 152 9.76 8.37 18.93
N TYR A 153 10.51 7.50 18.25
CA TYR A 153 10.25 7.18 16.85
C TYR A 153 8.83 6.64 16.67
N TYR A 154 8.43 5.63 17.43
CA TYR A 154 7.08 5.08 17.32
C TYR A 154 6.00 6.05 17.82
N GLU A 155 6.26 6.83 18.88
CA GLU A 155 5.33 7.87 19.33
C GLU A 155 5.12 8.97 18.28
N SER A 156 6.12 9.27 17.45
CA SER A 156 5.97 10.21 16.34
C SER A 156 5.07 9.69 15.22
N ILE A 157 4.93 8.37 15.09
CA ILE A 157 4.09 7.71 14.10
C ILE A 157 2.69 7.45 14.63
N PHE A 158 2.61 6.76 15.77
CA PHE A 158 1.36 6.23 16.32
C PHE A 158 0.73 7.14 17.40
N GLY A 159 1.42 8.21 17.81
CA GLY A 159 1.01 9.03 18.92
C GLY A 159 1.30 8.36 20.27
N ASP A 160 0.45 8.61 21.27
CA ASP A 160 0.60 8.06 22.63
C ASP A 160 0.45 6.53 22.63
N LEU A 161 1.58 5.83 22.71
CA LEU A 161 1.61 4.37 22.67
C LEU A 161 0.85 3.71 23.82
N SER A 162 0.63 4.41 24.94
CA SER A 162 -0.15 3.89 26.08
C SER A 162 -1.63 3.68 25.73
N LYS A 163 -2.14 4.34 24.69
CA LYS A 163 -3.51 4.25 24.20
C LYS A 163 -3.73 3.12 23.21
N LEU A 164 -2.66 2.49 22.75
CA LEU A 164 -2.73 1.39 21.79
C LEU A 164 -3.06 0.02 22.45
N LYS A 165 -3.31 0.02 23.76
CA LYS A 165 -3.80 -1.17 24.47
C LYS A 165 -5.28 -1.35 24.17
N GLY A 166 -5.59 -2.23 23.26
CA GLY A 166 -6.94 -2.67 22.93
C GLY A 166 -7.09 -4.16 23.10
#